data_bab66d6dcf0578b15502ce4010ff05f3
#
_entry.id   bab66d6dcf0578b15502ce4010ff05f3
#
_cell.length_a   1.000
_cell.length_b   1.000
_cell.length_c   1.000
_cell.angle_alpha   90.00
_cell.angle_beta   90.00
_cell.angle_gamma   90.00
#
_symmetry.space_group_name_H-M   'P 1'
#
loop_
_entity.id
_entity.type
_entity.pdbx_description
1 polymer ?
#
loop_
_entity_poly.entity_id
_entity_poly.type
_entity_poly.pdbx_seq_one_letter_code
_entity_poly.pdbx_strand_id
1 'polypeptide(L)'
;MRIGRDCEIRPGAHLRGGVWLSDGCVVGTNVEVKRAIFLDGARAPHLSYVGDSILGAGVNLGAGTILSNFRHDGGEIRIPAAGGPLATGRRKLGALLGDGVDVGCNSVLNPGTIVGAGTRIYTGVQLRSGVWPADSIVKLRQQLEVVAAHARAADQGSGGGP
;
A
#
# COMPACT_ATOMS: atom_id res chain seq x y z
N MET A 1 14.65 -8.73 13.53
CA MET A 1 13.19 -8.72 13.64
C MET A 1 12.82 -8.53 15.10
N ARG A 2 11.84 -7.68 15.38
CA ARG A 2 11.25 -7.49 16.72
C ARG A 2 9.74 -7.54 16.59
N ILE A 3 9.06 -8.26 17.47
CA ILE A 3 7.61 -8.38 17.54
C ILE A 3 7.20 -8.09 18.98
N GLY A 4 6.32 -7.12 19.16
CA GLY A 4 5.76 -6.70 20.42
C GLY A 4 4.72 -7.68 20.98
N ARG A 5 4.03 -7.26 22.03
CA ARG A 5 2.99 -8.07 22.68
C ARG A 5 1.70 -8.04 21.86
N ASP A 6 0.89 -9.08 22.02
CA ASP A 6 -0.46 -9.17 21.46
C ASP A 6 -0.53 -8.94 19.93
N CYS A 7 0.56 -9.23 19.22
CA CYS A 7 0.61 -9.17 17.77
C CYS A 7 -0.03 -10.42 17.14
N GLU A 8 -0.83 -10.21 16.11
CA GLU A 8 -1.42 -11.29 15.32
C GLU A 8 -0.67 -11.45 13.99
N ILE A 9 -0.03 -12.60 13.80
CA ILE A 9 0.62 -13.00 12.53
C ILE A 9 -0.18 -14.15 11.94
N ARG A 10 -0.86 -13.91 10.82
CA ARG A 10 -1.75 -14.90 10.20
C ARG A 10 -1.00 -15.84 9.25
N PRO A 11 -1.58 -17.01 8.94
CA PRO A 11 -1.00 -17.92 7.95
C PRO A 11 -0.73 -17.25 6.61
N GLY A 12 0.43 -17.55 6.01
CA GLY A 12 0.87 -16.96 4.75
C GLY A 12 1.48 -15.56 4.85
N ALA A 13 1.59 -14.97 6.04
CA ALA A 13 2.36 -13.74 6.23
C ALA A 13 3.85 -14.00 6.03
N HIS A 14 4.53 -13.13 5.25
CA HIS A 14 5.95 -13.22 4.98
C HIS A 14 6.70 -12.03 5.57
N LEU A 15 7.26 -12.20 6.77
CA LEU A 15 8.09 -11.21 7.43
C LEU A 15 9.55 -11.39 7.02
N ARG A 16 10.08 -10.42 6.27
CA ARG A 16 11.49 -10.39 5.83
C ARG A 16 12.37 -9.68 6.88
N GLY A 17 13.67 -9.60 6.62
CA GLY A 17 14.60 -8.93 7.53
C GLY A 17 14.27 -7.46 7.79
N GLY A 18 14.59 -6.96 9.00
CA GLY A 18 14.45 -5.56 9.39
C GLY A 18 13.02 -5.13 9.75
N VAL A 19 12.14 -6.06 10.10
CA VAL A 19 10.78 -5.76 10.55
C VAL A 19 10.75 -5.51 12.05
N TRP A 20 10.03 -4.46 12.44
CA TRP A 20 9.68 -4.12 13.82
C TRP A 20 8.17 -3.92 13.90
N LEU A 21 7.51 -4.75 14.71
CA LEU A 21 6.11 -4.60 15.10
C LEU A 21 6.07 -4.18 16.56
N SER A 22 5.40 -3.07 16.87
CA SER A 22 5.06 -2.67 18.25
C SER A 22 3.89 -3.52 18.77
N ASP A 23 3.27 -3.14 19.87
CA ASP A 23 2.21 -3.93 20.50
C ASP A 23 0.90 -3.90 19.70
N GLY A 24 0.16 -5.00 19.69
CA GLY A 24 -1.17 -5.12 19.09
C GLY A 24 -1.22 -5.03 17.55
N CYS A 25 -0.10 -5.19 16.87
CA CYS A 25 -0.06 -5.12 15.41
C CYS A 25 -0.66 -6.37 14.74
N VAL A 26 -1.21 -6.20 13.54
CA VAL A 26 -1.73 -7.31 12.73
C VAL A 26 -0.99 -7.37 11.39
N VAL A 27 -0.39 -8.52 11.09
CA VAL A 27 0.12 -8.87 9.76
C VAL A 27 -0.65 -10.09 9.26
N GLY A 28 -1.51 -9.85 8.30
CA GLY A 28 -2.51 -10.82 7.88
C GLY A 28 -2.04 -11.75 6.75
N THR A 29 -3.01 -12.48 6.22
CA THR A 29 -2.79 -13.51 5.20
C THR A 29 -2.22 -12.93 3.91
N ASN A 30 -1.14 -13.54 3.41
CA ASN A 30 -0.43 -13.17 2.19
C ASN A 30 0.04 -11.71 2.20
N VAL A 31 0.43 -11.19 3.37
CA VAL A 31 1.08 -9.89 3.51
C VAL A 31 2.59 -10.10 3.54
N GLU A 32 3.29 -9.40 2.65
CA GLU A 32 4.75 -9.35 2.70
C GLU A 32 5.21 -8.05 3.36
N VAL A 33 6.05 -8.16 4.40
CA VAL A 33 6.65 -7.03 5.11
C VAL A 33 8.16 -7.10 5.04
N LYS A 34 8.80 -6.02 4.61
CA LYS A 34 10.25 -5.93 4.48
C LYS A 34 10.78 -4.61 5.01
N ARG A 35 11.69 -4.64 5.99
CA ARG A 35 12.34 -3.44 6.58
C ARG A 35 11.34 -2.34 6.89
N ALA A 36 10.31 -2.68 7.64
CA ALA A 36 9.24 -1.76 7.98
C ALA A 36 9.00 -1.72 9.50
N ILE A 37 8.47 -0.60 9.95
CA ILE A 37 8.08 -0.35 11.34
C ILE A 37 6.58 -0.19 11.37
N PHE A 38 5.93 -0.95 12.24
CA PHE A 38 4.53 -0.84 12.60
C PHE A 38 4.46 -0.34 14.04
N LEU A 39 3.90 0.84 14.26
CA LEU A 39 3.63 1.34 15.61
C LEU A 39 2.36 0.68 16.17
N ASP A 40 2.04 0.97 17.44
CA ASP A 40 1.02 0.26 18.21
C ASP A 40 -0.32 0.16 17.46
N GLY A 41 -0.84 -1.06 17.37
CA GLY A 41 -2.12 -1.35 16.74
C GLY A 41 -2.18 -1.17 15.22
N ALA A 42 -1.05 -0.92 14.56
CA ALA A 42 -1.03 -0.82 13.09
C ALA A 42 -1.35 -2.17 12.43
N ARG A 43 -2.10 -2.14 11.33
CA ARG A 43 -2.67 -3.33 10.70
C ARG A 43 -2.45 -3.36 9.19
N ALA A 44 -1.98 -4.49 8.70
CA ALA A 44 -2.00 -4.89 7.30
C ALA A 44 -2.65 -6.28 7.22
N PRO A 45 -3.99 -6.39 7.26
CA PRO A 45 -4.67 -7.66 7.51
C PRO A 45 -4.75 -8.59 6.31
N HIS A 46 -4.56 -8.10 5.07
CA HIS A 46 -4.78 -8.89 3.85
C HIS A 46 -3.95 -8.43 2.66
N LEU A 47 -3.31 -9.38 1.94
CA LEU A 47 -2.85 -9.24 0.56
C LEU A 47 -2.06 -7.94 0.28
N SER A 48 -1.19 -7.52 1.17
CA SER A 48 -0.49 -6.24 1.07
C SER A 48 1.02 -6.42 0.93
N TYR A 49 1.67 -5.45 0.27
CA TYR A 49 3.12 -5.32 0.31
C TYR A 49 3.52 -4.07 1.09
N VAL A 50 4.36 -4.25 2.12
CA VAL A 50 4.86 -3.16 2.96
C VAL A 50 6.39 -3.18 2.95
N GLY A 51 6.97 -2.38 2.06
CA GLY A 51 8.43 -2.30 1.89
C GLY A 51 9.03 -0.99 2.38
N ASP A 52 10.07 -1.05 3.23
CA ASP A 52 10.86 0.10 3.67
C ASP A 52 9.99 1.29 4.14
N SER A 53 8.94 1.00 4.93
CA SER A 53 7.86 1.93 5.30
C SER A 53 7.72 2.05 6.81
N ILE A 54 7.05 3.11 7.25
CA ILE A 54 6.65 3.31 8.64
C ILE A 54 5.13 3.52 8.68
N LEU A 55 4.45 2.70 9.48
CA LEU A 55 3.04 2.81 9.78
C LEU A 55 2.88 3.35 11.19
N GLY A 56 2.25 4.50 11.33
CA GLY A 56 1.89 5.12 12.61
C GLY A 56 0.92 4.27 13.43
N ALA A 57 0.68 4.69 14.65
CA ALA A 57 -0.23 3.96 15.55
C ALA A 57 -1.64 3.90 14.96
N GLY A 58 -2.28 2.73 15.04
CA GLY A 58 -3.64 2.52 14.55
C GLY A 58 -3.85 2.64 13.05
N VAL A 59 -2.79 2.73 12.25
CA VAL A 59 -2.90 2.69 10.78
C VAL A 59 -3.56 1.40 10.33
N ASN A 60 -4.47 1.49 9.35
CA ASN A 60 -5.07 0.31 8.74
C ASN A 60 -4.87 0.31 7.22
N LEU A 61 -4.37 -0.79 6.68
CA LEU A 61 -4.24 -1.00 5.24
C LEU A 61 -5.35 -1.91 4.74
N GLY A 62 -6.20 -1.41 3.85
CA GLY A 62 -7.19 -2.22 3.13
C GLY A 62 -6.52 -3.30 2.26
N ALA A 63 -7.26 -4.35 1.95
CA ALA A 63 -6.78 -5.47 1.15
C ALA A 63 -6.20 -5.02 -0.20
N GLY A 64 -5.08 -5.60 -0.61
CA GLY A 64 -4.42 -5.27 -1.86
C GLY A 64 -3.63 -3.96 -1.85
N THR A 65 -3.44 -3.33 -0.68
CA THR A 65 -2.63 -2.11 -0.59
C THR A 65 -1.16 -2.41 -0.83
N ILE A 66 -0.52 -1.60 -1.68
CA ILE A 66 0.89 -1.69 -2.01
C ILE A 66 1.64 -0.42 -1.56
N LEU A 67 2.58 -0.57 -0.64
CA LEU A 67 3.53 0.49 -0.31
C LEU A 67 4.81 0.24 -1.11
N SER A 68 4.83 0.78 -2.35
CA SER A 68 5.97 0.61 -3.27
C SER A 68 7.19 1.35 -2.74
N ASN A 69 8.35 0.71 -2.81
CA ASN A 69 9.58 1.21 -2.18
C ASN A 69 10.76 1.44 -3.14
N PHE A 70 10.53 1.30 -4.45
CA PHE A 70 11.61 1.39 -5.44
C PHE A 70 11.13 2.09 -6.71
N ARG A 71 11.95 3.01 -7.24
CA ARG A 71 11.70 3.72 -8.50
C ARG A 71 12.13 2.87 -9.69
N HIS A 72 11.44 2.96 -10.81
CA HIS A 72 11.78 2.21 -12.03
C HIS A 72 13.15 2.59 -12.60
N ASP A 73 13.56 3.86 -12.47
CA ASP A 73 14.87 4.33 -12.91
C ASP A 73 16.01 3.97 -11.95
N GLY A 74 15.68 3.35 -10.81
CA GLY A 74 16.66 2.95 -9.78
C GLY A 74 17.35 4.11 -9.07
N GLY A 75 16.92 5.35 -9.31
CA GLY A 75 17.49 6.55 -8.72
C GLY A 75 17.16 6.73 -7.24
N GLU A 76 17.76 7.77 -6.65
CA GLU A 76 17.45 8.19 -5.29
C GLU A 76 15.98 8.64 -5.18
N ILE A 77 15.33 8.27 -4.08
CA ILE A 77 13.98 8.74 -3.78
C ILE A 77 14.09 10.14 -3.20
N ARG A 78 13.46 11.11 -3.88
CA ARG A 78 13.32 12.49 -3.43
C ARG A 78 11.87 12.79 -3.16
N ILE A 79 11.59 13.45 -2.06
CA ILE A 79 10.23 13.75 -1.61
C ILE A 79 9.91 15.19 -1.95
N PRO A 80 8.95 15.49 -2.84
CA PRO A 80 8.50 16.85 -3.08
C PRO A 80 7.96 17.49 -1.80
N ALA A 81 8.48 18.63 -1.43
CA ALA A 81 8.05 19.38 -0.25
C ALA A 81 8.03 20.90 -0.56
N ALA A 82 7.32 21.69 0.24
CA ALA A 82 7.12 23.12 0.02
C ALA A 82 8.43 23.94 -0.07
N GLY A 83 9.51 23.52 0.61
CA GLY A 83 10.84 24.15 0.56
C GLY A 83 11.77 23.57 -0.52
N GLY A 84 11.25 22.81 -1.46
CA GLY A 84 12.03 22.09 -2.46
C GLY A 84 12.15 20.57 -2.17
N PRO A 85 12.62 19.77 -3.14
CA PRO A 85 12.68 18.32 -2.97
C PRO A 85 13.67 17.90 -1.89
N LEU A 86 13.18 17.13 -0.92
CA LEU A 86 14.00 16.56 0.15
C LEU A 86 14.74 15.32 -0.38
N ALA A 87 16.06 15.35 -0.35
CA ALA A 87 16.90 14.22 -0.68
C ALA A 87 16.91 13.20 0.48
N THR A 88 16.58 11.95 0.23
CA THR A 88 16.52 10.91 1.27
C THR A 88 17.82 10.12 1.43
N GLY A 89 18.74 10.22 0.47
CA GLY A 89 19.94 9.38 0.38
C GLY A 89 19.62 7.90 0.13
N ARG A 90 18.37 7.55 -0.20
CA ARG A 90 17.91 6.17 -0.30
C ARG A 90 17.39 5.82 -1.69
N ARG A 91 17.78 4.65 -2.18
CA ARG A 91 17.20 4.03 -3.39
C ARG A 91 15.94 3.22 -3.07
N LYS A 92 15.71 2.90 -1.80
CA LYS A 92 14.51 2.19 -1.32
C LYS A 92 13.94 2.91 -0.12
N LEU A 93 12.72 3.41 -0.28
CA LEU A 93 11.89 4.03 0.75
C LEU A 93 10.44 3.92 0.30
N GLY A 94 9.60 3.32 1.12
CA GLY A 94 8.17 3.21 0.85
C GLY A 94 7.41 4.45 1.30
N ALA A 95 6.36 4.23 2.09
CA ALA A 95 5.52 5.30 2.62
C ALA A 95 5.76 5.51 4.12
N LEU A 96 5.56 6.76 4.55
CA LEU A 96 5.50 7.15 5.96
C LEU A 96 4.06 7.57 6.25
N LEU A 97 3.34 6.78 7.03
CA LEU A 97 1.94 7.02 7.37
C LEU A 97 1.85 7.50 8.83
N GLY A 98 1.24 8.65 9.03
CA GLY A 98 0.96 9.17 10.37
C GLY A 98 -0.10 8.34 11.09
N ASP A 99 -0.29 8.61 12.39
CA ASP A 99 -1.22 7.86 13.23
C ASP A 99 -2.66 7.92 12.70
N GLY A 100 -3.38 6.81 12.79
CA GLY A 100 -4.78 6.72 12.40
C GLY A 100 -5.07 6.88 10.91
N VAL A 101 -4.05 6.78 10.04
CA VAL A 101 -4.28 6.77 8.58
C VAL A 101 -5.00 5.48 8.20
N ASP A 102 -6.09 5.64 7.42
CA ASP A 102 -6.87 4.52 6.90
C ASP A 102 -6.75 4.47 5.36
N VAL A 103 -6.28 3.35 4.84
CA VAL A 103 -6.03 3.18 3.40
C VAL A 103 -7.04 2.18 2.82
N GLY A 104 -7.83 2.63 1.86
CA GLY A 104 -8.81 1.81 1.14
C GLY A 104 -8.16 0.74 0.27
N CYS A 105 -8.92 -0.31 -0.01
CA CYS A 105 -8.46 -1.48 -0.77
C CYS A 105 -7.88 -1.11 -2.14
N ASN A 106 -6.90 -1.90 -2.61
CA ASN A 106 -6.24 -1.77 -3.90
C ASN A 106 -5.62 -0.39 -4.15
N SER A 107 -5.22 0.29 -3.10
CA SER A 107 -4.49 1.56 -3.21
C SER A 107 -2.99 1.32 -3.35
N VAL A 108 -2.33 2.19 -4.12
CA VAL A 108 -0.87 2.14 -4.31
C VAL A 108 -0.27 3.45 -3.82
N LEU A 109 0.65 3.37 -2.87
CA LEU A 109 1.44 4.50 -2.42
C LEU A 109 2.85 4.38 -3.00
N ASN A 110 3.22 5.36 -3.83
CA ASN A 110 4.51 5.34 -4.51
C ASN A 110 5.68 5.69 -3.56
N PRO A 111 6.91 5.33 -3.94
CA PRO A 111 8.09 5.57 -3.10
C PRO A 111 8.22 7.02 -2.65
N GLY A 112 8.41 7.23 -1.34
CA GLY A 112 8.52 8.57 -0.77
C GLY A 112 7.20 9.30 -0.55
N THR A 113 6.09 8.58 -0.45
CA THR A 113 4.80 9.13 -0.03
C THR A 113 4.79 9.33 1.49
N ILE A 114 4.47 10.55 1.93
CA ILE A 114 4.22 10.87 3.34
C ILE A 114 2.77 11.28 3.50
N VAL A 115 2.05 10.64 4.43
CA VAL A 115 0.63 10.91 4.70
C VAL A 115 0.48 11.37 6.13
N GLY A 116 -0.10 12.54 6.33
CA GLY A 116 -0.36 13.09 7.66
C GLY A 116 -1.41 12.29 8.43
N ALA A 117 -1.35 12.37 9.76
CA ALA A 117 -2.23 11.63 10.66
C ALA A 117 -3.73 11.87 10.36
N GLY A 118 -4.56 10.89 10.70
CA GLY A 118 -6.02 10.97 10.55
C GLY A 118 -6.55 10.99 9.12
N THR A 119 -5.67 10.89 8.12
CA THR A 119 -6.07 10.94 6.71
C THR A 119 -6.67 9.62 6.26
N ARG A 120 -7.75 9.71 5.46
CA ARG A 120 -8.42 8.57 4.83
C ARG A 120 -8.16 8.59 3.33
N ILE A 121 -7.68 7.46 2.81
CA ILE A 121 -7.43 7.25 1.39
C ILE A 121 -8.47 6.27 0.87
N TYR A 122 -9.26 6.68 -0.12
CA TYR A 122 -10.33 5.82 -0.66
C TYR A 122 -9.75 4.71 -1.54
N THR A 123 -10.57 3.70 -1.75
CA THR A 123 -10.28 2.52 -2.59
C THR A 123 -9.75 2.90 -3.98
N GLY A 124 -8.73 2.18 -4.45
CA GLY A 124 -8.17 2.32 -5.80
C GLY A 124 -7.34 3.58 -6.03
N VAL A 125 -7.04 4.35 -4.98
CA VAL A 125 -6.24 5.57 -5.11
C VAL A 125 -4.77 5.24 -5.33
N GLN A 126 -4.12 5.96 -6.26
CA GLN A 126 -2.68 5.90 -6.48
C GLN A 126 -2.03 7.21 -6.07
N LEU A 127 -1.34 7.22 -4.93
CA LEU A 127 -0.62 8.41 -4.46
C LEU A 127 0.77 8.49 -5.08
N ARG A 128 1.11 9.67 -5.59
CA ARG A 128 2.49 10.00 -5.98
C ARG A 128 3.31 10.34 -4.73
N SER A 129 4.64 10.25 -4.88
CA SER A 129 5.61 10.78 -3.91
C SER A 129 5.25 12.23 -3.53
N GLY A 130 5.41 12.56 -2.27
CA GLY A 130 5.14 13.89 -1.72
C GLY A 130 4.49 13.84 -0.35
N VAL A 131 4.18 15.03 0.18
CA VAL A 131 3.56 15.21 1.50
C VAL A 131 2.06 15.47 1.32
N TRP A 132 1.24 14.62 1.90
CA TRP A 132 -0.21 14.70 1.92
C TRP A 132 -0.66 15.18 3.30
N PRO A 133 -1.53 16.18 3.39
CA PRO A 133 -1.87 16.82 4.66
C PRO A 133 -2.59 15.86 5.62
N ALA A 134 -2.52 16.17 6.92
CA ALA A 134 -3.28 15.46 7.95
C ALA A 134 -4.79 15.75 7.83
N ASP A 135 -5.60 14.93 8.49
CA ASP A 135 -7.05 15.07 8.64
C ASP A 135 -7.79 15.27 7.31
N SER A 136 -7.32 14.62 6.27
CA SER A 136 -7.80 14.79 4.89
C SER A 136 -8.51 13.54 4.38
N ILE A 137 -9.29 13.71 3.30
CA ILE A 137 -9.85 12.59 2.54
C ILE A 137 -9.30 12.66 1.11
N VAL A 138 -8.55 11.64 0.70
CA VAL A 138 -8.05 11.51 -0.67
C VAL A 138 -8.97 10.58 -1.45
N LYS A 139 -9.54 11.09 -2.55
CA LYS A 139 -10.51 10.37 -3.38
C LYS A 139 -10.04 10.28 -4.82
N LEU A 140 -10.29 9.15 -5.45
CA LEU A 140 -10.23 9.02 -6.90
C LEU A 140 -11.59 9.40 -7.50
N ARG A 141 -11.60 10.32 -8.47
CA ARG A 141 -12.79 10.58 -9.31
C ARG A 141 -12.64 9.73 -10.57
N GLN A 142 -13.53 8.77 -10.76
CA GLN A 142 -13.58 7.93 -11.95
C GLN A 142 -14.70 8.38 -12.86
N GLN A 143 -14.47 8.36 -14.16
CA GLN A 143 -15.51 8.41 -15.18
C GLN A 143 -15.62 6.99 -15.76
N LEU A 144 -16.78 6.37 -15.61
CA LEU A 144 -17.06 5.05 -16.15
C LEU A 144 -17.87 5.21 -17.41
N GLU A 145 -17.50 4.46 -18.45
CA GLU A 145 -18.26 4.35 -19.69
C GLU A 145 -18.92 2.98 -19.75
N VAL A 146 -20.19 2.95 -20.12
CA VAL A 146 -20.92 1.70 -20.34
C VAL A 146 -21.21 1.59 -21.84
N VAL A 147 -20.67 0.56 -22.46
CA VAL A 147 -20.88 0.27 -23.87
C VAL A 147 -21.55 -1.09 -24.04
N ALA A 148 -22.28 -1.29 -25.13
CA ALA A 148 -22.88 -2.60 -25.42
C ALA A 148 -21.78 -3.64 -25.67
N ALA A 149 -21.90 -4.78 -25.05
CA ALA A 149 -21.03 -5.92 -25.32
C ALA A 149 -21.41 -6.53 -26.68
N HIS A 150 -20.43 -6.75 -27.54
CA HIS A 150 -20.65 -7.55 -28.73
C HIS A 150 -20.91 -9.00 -28.35
N ALA A 151 -21.91 -9.65 -28.99
CA ALA A 151 -22.12 -11.09 -28.83
C ALA A 151 -20.84 -11.85 -29.20
N ARG A 152 -20.47 -12.84 -28.40
CA ARG A 152 -19.39 -13.76 -28.78
C ARG A 152 -19.79 -14.44 -30.08
N ALA A 153 -18.89 -14.51 -31.07
CA ALA A 153 -19.08 -15.34 -32.23
C ALA A 153 -19.42 -16.77 -31.73
N ALA A 154 -20.54 -17.30 -32.20
CA ALA A 154 -20.88 -18.69 -31.90
C ALA A 154 -19.72 -19.57 -32.38
N ASP A 155 -19.24 -20.45 -31.53
CA ASP A 155 -18.25 -21.46 -31.87
C ASP A 155 -18.88 -22.27 -33.01
N GLN A 156 -18.38 -22.03 -34.23
CA GLN A 156 -18.79 -22.82 -35.38
C GLN A 156 -18.21 -24.22 -35.15
N GLY A 157 -18.99 -25.06 -34.46
CA GLY A 157 -18.66 -26.43 -34.28
C GLY A 157 -18.24 -27.02 -35.61
N SER A 158 -17.01 -27.47 -35.69
CA SER A 158 -16.49 -28.29 -36.74
C SER A 158 -17.35 -29.59 -36.84
N GLY A 159 -18.45 -29.47 -37.56
CA GLY A 159 -19.16 -30.64 -38.09
C GLY A 159 -18.31 -31.24 -39.21
N GLY A 160 -17.39 -32.09 -38.85
CA GLY A 160 -16.70 -32.98 -39.75
C GLY A 160 -17.23 -34.38 -39.58
N GLY A 161 -18.14 -34.78 -40.38
CA GLY A 161 -18.30 -36.16 -40.79
C GLY A 161 -17.89 -36.31 -42.25
N PRO A 162 -17.89 -37.45 -42.86
CA PRO A 162 -18.19 -38.81 -42.47
C PRO A 162 -16.97 -39.70 -42.27
#